data_35660892fcbb3b1e84395da20bedf607
#
_entry.id   35660892fcbb3b1e84395da20bedf607
#
_cell.length_a   1.000
_cell.length_b   1.000
_cell.length_c   1.000
_cell.angle_alpha   90.00
_cell.angle_beta   90.00
_cell.angle_gamma   90.00
#
_symmetry.space_group_name_H-M   'P 1'
#
loop_
_entity.id
_entity.type
_entity.pdbx_description
1 polymer ?
#
loop_
_entity_poly.entity_id
_entity_poly.type
_entity_poly.pdbx_seq_one_letter_code
_entity_poly.pdbx_strand_id
1 'polypeptide(L)'
;DAPVFKVQILASSRVLRTGDSHLKGETEYDSYQENGMVKYTMGASTNYNEIYRLRKSLLEKIPEAFIIAFKNGQKYDVGQAIREYKQNKNK
;
A
#
# COMPACT_ATOMS: atom_id res chain seq x y z
N ASP A 1 11.04 -15.26 -3.14
CA ASP A 1 10.58 -14.27 -2.18
C ASP A 1 9.12 -13.90 -2.43
N ALA A 2 8.35 -13.79 -1.35
CA ALA A 2 6.93 -13.48 -1.46
C ALA A 2 6.72 -11.99 -1.71
N PRO A 3 5.72 -11.62 -2.53
CA PRO A 3 5.34 -10.21 -2.66
C PRO A 3 4.85 -9.64 -1.34
N VAL A 4 5.09 -8.34 -1.13
CA VAL A 4 4.59 -7.59 0.02
C VAL A 4 3.48 -6.67 -0.47
N PHE A 5 2.33 -6.72 0.19
CA PHE A 5 1.18 -5.86 -0.11
C PHE A 5 1.16 -4.65 0.82
N LYS A 6 0.74 -3.51 0.29
CA LYS A 6 0.56 -2.26 1.03
C LYS A 6 -0.70 -1.57 0.54
N VAL A 7 -1.23 -0.63 1.32
CA VAL A 7 -2.34 0.21 0.88
C VAL A 7 -1.77 1.57 0.52
N GLN A 8 -1.96 2.01 -0.73
CA GLN A 8 -1.61 3.36 -1.12
C GLN A 8 -2.75 4.30 -0.77
N ILE A 9 -2.43 5.36 -0.03
CA ILE A 9 -3.43 6.28 0.49
C ILE A 9 -3.40 7.65 -0.20
N LEU A 10 -2.26 8.01 -0.81
CA LEU A 10 -2.11 9.37 -1.33
C LEU A 10 -0.91 9.44 -2.27
N ALA A 11 -1.01 10.28 -3.29
CA ALA A 11 0.13 10.66 -4.13
C ALA A 11 0.25 12.18 -4.11
N SER A 12 1.48 12.69 -4.01
CA SER A 12 1.74 14.12 -3.91
C SER A 12 2.94 14.49 -4.78
N SER A 13 2.92 15.70 -5.33
CA SER A 13 4.07 16.23 -6.08
C SER A 13 5.20 16.69 -5.16
N ARG A 14 4.97 16.73 -3.86
CA ARG A 14 5.96 17.16 -2.87
C ARG A 14 5.91 16.25 -1.64
N VAL A 15 6.99 16.30 -0.85
CA VAL A 15 7.04 15.57 0.42
C VAL A 15 6.11 16.27 1.42
N LEU A 16 5.22 15.50 2.05
CA LEU A 16 4.28 16.00 3.04
C LEU A 16 4.82 15.75 4.44
N ARG A 17 4.59 16.70 5.35
CA ARG A 17 4.95 16.55 6.75
C ARG A 17 3.84 15.82 7.51
N THR A 18 4.23 15.11 8.56
CA THR A 18 3.27 14.54 9.51
C THR A 18 2.36 15.66 10.02
N GLY A 19 1.07 15.41 10.00
CA GLY A 19 0.08 16.43 10.37
C GLY A 19 -0.52 17.18 9.20
N ASP A 20 0.03 16.98 7.98
CA ASP A 20 -0.57 17.58 6.78
C ASP A 20 -2.00 17.05 6.62
N SER A 21 -2.94 17.96 6.30
CA SER A 21 -4.35 17.62 6.20
C SER A 21 -4.66 16.54 5.16
N HIS A 22 -3.83 16.43 4.12
CA HIS A 22 -4.00 15.42 3.08
C HIS A 22 -3.76 14.00 3.62
N LEU A 23 -3.01 13.86 4.71
CA LEU A 23 -2.76 12.58 5.36
C LEU A 23 -3.90 12.14 6.28
N LYS A 24 -4.93 12.97 6.43
CA LYS A 24 -6.17 12.62 7.16
C LYS A 24 -5.91 12.17 8.60
N GLY A 25 -4.91 12.76 9.25
CA GLY A 25 -4.57 12.41 10.63
C GLY A 25 -3.74 11.15 10.79
N GLU A 26 -3.37 10.48 9.69
CA GLU A 26 -2.56 9.28 9.77
C GLU A 26 -1.10 9.61 10.11
N THR A 27 -0.49 8.83 10.98
CA THR A 27 0.89 8.99 11.40
C THR A 27 1.75 7.75 11.11
N GLU A 28 1.12 6.60 10.92
CA GLU A 28 1.79 5.32 10.68
C GLU A 28 1.80 5.03 9.19
N TYR A 29 2.65 5.75 8.46
CA TYR A 29 2.72 5.60 7.00
C TYR A 29 4.16 5.52 6.53
N ASP A 30 4.33 5.00 5.32
CA ASP A 30 5.60 4.94 4.62
C ASP A 30 5.45 5.70 3.30
N SER A 31 6.54 5.84 2.55
CA SER A 31 6.46 6.51 1.25
C SER A 31 7.46 5.90 0.27
N TYR A 32 7.19 6.11 -1.01
CA TYR A 32 8.11 5.77 -2.09
C TYR A 32 7.91 6.77 -3.23
N GLN A 33 8.89 6.85 -4.14
CA GLN A 33 8.80 7.74 -5.28
C GLN A 33 8.56 6.95 -6.55
N GLU A 34 7.68 7.48 -7.40
CA GLU A 34 7.38 6.86 -8.69
C GLU A 34 6.85 7.95 -9.62
N ASN A 35 7.43 8.05 -10.82
CA ASN A 35 7.01 9.00 -11.85
C ASN A 35 6.98 10.45 -11.37
N GLY A 36 7.99 10.83 -10.57
CA GLY A 36 8.09 12.21 -10.07
C GLY A 36 7.13 12.54 -8.93
N MET A 37 6.41 11.56 -8.42
CA MET A 37 5.47 11.73 -7.32
C MET A 37 5.96 11.03 -6.07
N VAL A 38 5.60 11.56 -4.90
CA VAL A 38 5.78 10.88 -3.62
C VAL A 38 4.45 10.19 -3.29
N LYS A 39 4.49 8.88 -3.10
CA LYS A 39 3.30 8.08 -2.85
C LYS A 39 3.37 7.53 -1.42
N TYR A 40 2.28 7.69 -0.68
CA TYR A 40 2.20 7.33 0.72
C TYR A 40 1.43 6.04 0.89
N THR A 41 1.93 5.16 1.76
CA THR A 41 1.35 3.83 1.96
C THR A 41 1.17 3.53 3.43
N MET A 42 0.24 2.65 3.74
CA MET A 42 0.02 2.12 5.07
C MET A 42 0.03 0.60 5.02
N GLY A 43 0.59 0.01 6.07
CA GLY A 43 0.70 -1.44 6.18
C GLY A 43 1.78 -2.01 5.29
N ALA A 44 2.20 -3.21 5.62
CA ALA A 44 3.12 -4.00 4.82
C ALA A 44 2.99 -5.45 5.29
N SER A 45 2.58 -6.35 4.40
CA SER A 45 2.42 -7.75 4.77
C SER A 45 2.46 -8.62 3.52
N THR A 46 2.99 -9.82 3.67
CA THR A 46 2.88 -10.84 2.64
C THR A 46 1.52 -11.51 2.64
N ASN A 47 0.70 -11.25 3.66
CA ASN A 47 -0.66 -11.78 3.77
C ASN A 47 -1.64 -10.79 3.15
N TYR A 48 -2.10 -11.11 1.94
CA TYR A 48 -3.04 -10.25 1.21
C TYR A 48 -4.29 -9.94 2.04
N ASN A 49 -4.82 -10.91 2.79
CA ASN A 49 -6.05 -10.72 3.55
C ASN A 49 -5.90 -9.66 4.65
N GLU A 50 -4.72 -9.57 5.28
CA GLU A 50 -4.44 -8.51 6.25
C GLU A 50 -4.55 -7.14 5.61
N ILE A 51 -3.94 -6.98 4.44
CA ILE A 51 -3.93 -5.70 3.74
C ILE A 51 -5.30 -5.37 3.15
N TYR A 52 -6.03 -6.39 2.71
CA TYR A 52 -7.41 -6.21 2.27
C TYR A 52 -8.28 -5.65 3.41
N ARG A 53 -8.16 -6.22 4.61
CA ARG A 53 -8.91 -5.73 5.78
C ARG A 53 -8.47 -4.32 6.18
N LEU A 54 -7.18 -4.04 6.10
CA LEU A 54 -6.66 -2.68 6.37
C LEU A 54 -7.29 -1.69 5.40
N ARG A 55 -7.28 -1.99 4.10
CA ARG A 55 -7.90 -1.12 3.11
C ARG A 55 -9.36 -0.87 3.44
N LYS A 56 -10.13 -1.91 3.77
CA LYS A 56 -11.55 -1.76 4.11
C LYS A 56 -11.73 -0.81 5.30
N SER A 57 -10.87 -0.91 6.30
CA SER A 57 -10.98 -0.04 7.47
C SER A 57 -10.65 1.42 7.14
N LEU A 58 -9.88 1.66 6.08
CA LEU A 58 -9.48 3.01 5.68
C LEU A 58 -10.46 3.69 4.73
N LEU A 59 -11.36 2.92 4.10
CA LEU A 59 -12.20 3.45 3.02
C LEU A 59 -13.15 4.57 3.45
N GLU A 60 -13.63 4.57 4.68
CA GLU A 60 -14.50 5.65 5.16
C GLU A 60 -13.76 6.98 5.18
N LYS A 61 -12.49 6.95 5.54
CA LYS A 61 -11.65 8.12 5.71
C LYS A 61 -10.92 8.48 4.41
N ILE A 62 -10.52 7.45 3.65
CA ILE A 62 -9.72 7.59 2.44
C ILE A 62 -10.34 6.70 1.37
N PRO A 63 -11.42 7.17 0.72
CA PRO A 63 -12.18 6.33 -0.23
C PRO A 63 -11.37 5.92 -1.47
N GLU A 64 -10.32 6.66 -1.81
CA GLU A 64 -9.45 6.34 -2.94
C GLU A 64 -8.32 5.37 -2.61
N ALA A 65 -8.25 4.86 -1.38
CA ALA A 65 -7.22 3.91 -0.98
C ALA A 65 -7.29 2.61 -1.81
N PHE A 66 -6.14 2.13 -2.26
CA PHE A 66 -6.08 0.89 -3.04
C PHE A 66 -4.81 0.09 -2.73
N ILE A 67 -4.86 -1.20 -3.02
CA ILE A 67 -3.77 -2.12 -2.71
C ILE A 67 -2.73 -2.10 -3.84
N ILE A 68 -1.47 -2.05 -3.44
CA ILE A 68 -0.33 -2.18 -4.33
C ILE A 68 0.57 -3.30 -3.81
N ALA A 69 1.54 -3.71 -4.62
CA ALA A 69 2.47 -4.77 -4.24
C ALA A 69 3.89 -4.40 -4.60
N PHE A 70 4.82 -4.95 -3.83
CA PHE A 70 6.24 -4.87 -4.06
C PHE A 70 6.84 -6.26 -4.00
N LYS A 71 7.90 -6.49 -4.76
CA LYS A 71 8.65 -7.73 -4.67
C LYS A 71 10.13 -7.39 -4.81
N ASN A 72 10.93 -7.85 -3.86
CA ASN A 72 12.37 -7.54 -3.81
C ASN A 72 12.63 -6.03 -3.86
N GLY A 73 11.79 -5.26 -3.17
CA GLY A 73 11.95 -3.82 -3.06
C GLY A 73 11.47 -3.01 -4.26
N GLN A 74 10.90 -3.67 -5.28
CA GLN A 74 10.44 -3.00 -6.49
C GLN A 74 8.94 -3.15 -6.66
N LYS A 75 8.32 -2.12 -7.25
CA LYS A 75 6.89 -2.15 -7.56
C LYS A 75 6.57 -3.37 -8.41
N TYR A 76 5.52 -4.08 -8.05
CA TYR A 76 5.16 -5.35 -8.65
C TYR A 76 3.67 -5.35 -9.01
N ASP A 77 3.31 -6.05 -10.07
CA ASP A 77 1.91 -6.12 -10.49
C ASP A 77 1.04 -6.79 -9.41
N VAL A 78 0.01 -6.09 -8.96
CA VAL A 78 -0.82 -6.57 -7.85
C VAL A 78 -1.60 -7.84 -8.23
N GLY A 79 -2.06 -7.95 -9.46
CA GLY A 79 -2.75 -9.17 -9.92
C GLY A 79 -1.85 -10.39 -9.84
N GLN A 80 -0.60 -10.23 -10.31
CA GLN A 80 0.38 -11.31 -10.23
C GLN A 80 0.73 -11.65 -8.78
N ALA A 81 0.86 -10.61 -7.95
CA ALA A 81 1.16 -10.80 -6.53
C ALA A 81 0.05 -11.60 -5.82
N ILE A 82 -1.21 -11.31 -6.15
CA ILE A 82 -2.35 -12.04 -5.58
C ILE A 82 -2.32 -13.50 -6.03
N ARG A 83 -2.01 -13.76 -7.30
CA ARG A 83 -1.89 -15.14 -7.79
C ARG A 83 -0.81 -15.90 -7.04
N GLU A 84 0.35 -15.27 -6.83
CA GLU A 84 1.45 -15.91 -6.09
C GLU A 84 1.06 -16.16 -4.63
N TYR A 85 0.35 -15.22 -4.02
CA TYR A 85 -0.14 -15.39 -2.66
C TYR A 85 -1.06 -16.62 -2.54
N LYS A 86 -1.99 -16.77 -3.50
CA LYS A 86 -2.91 -17.91 -3.51
C LYS A 86 -2.17 -19.23 -3.70
N GLN A 87 -1.17 -19.25 -4.59
CA GLN A 87 -0.34 -20.43 -4.81
C GLN A 87 0.44 -20.79 -3.54
N ASN A 88 1.06 -19.82 -2.89
CA ASN A 88 1.83 -20.06 -1.67
C ASN A 88 0.96 -20.53 -0.52
N LYS A 89 -0.26 -20.02 -0.45
CA LYS A 89 -1.22 -20.41 0.59
C LYS A 89 -1.65 -21.86 0.49
N ASN A 90 -1.62 -22.43 -0.72
CA ASN A 90 -2.09 -23.80 -0.98
C ASN A 90 -0.97 -24.84 -0.90
N LYS A 91 0.23 -24.44 -0.51
CA LYS A 91 1.36 -25.38 -0.33
C LYS A 91 1.36 -25.99 1.07
#